data_48bebe535ee6bb2603aa6d46aaf3ccc5
#
_entry.id   48bebe535ee6bb2603aa6d46aaf3ccc5
#
_cell.length_a   1.000
_cell.length_b   1.000
_cell.length_c   1.000
_cell.angle_alpha   90.00
_cell.angle_beta   90.00
_cell.angle_gamma   90.00
#
_symmetry.space_group_name_H-M   'P 1'
#
loop_
_entity.id
_entity.type
_entity.pdbx_description
1 polymer ?
#
loop_
_entity_poly.entity_id
_entity_poly.type
_entity_poly.pdbx_seq_one_letter_code
_entity_poly.pdbx_strand_id
1 'polypeptide(L)'
;MLSLVVDSSANLTRAEAARLGVTMVPMTYRIDGELHEETFMGENGDFAQALHDKRLTEAHGAKPEAFQQAFSRLVETGSDVVCITTSAKVSSCYRSACKAADQVRSAIRNKAGATSREANSAAAAGAAGLPRIKVLDSMSTICGVESLASLARKLDASGASFDDIVATLEAARADQGIGFSVPSTATLRHTGRLALLPLSVGTFLNRYPVLSVRDGAVIHVKTTRGVQNLARELVELVPTDAPRSLTLTYFGTQGRACTELLRCVRDKFRGIKVRVKEGGPVLASILGPGAVSLAWGPSAKA
;
A
#
# COMPACT_ATOMS: atom_id res chain seq x y z
N MET A 1 -14.06 -2.39 -19.32
CA MET A 1 -14.23 -2.00 -17.90
C MET A 1 -12.89 -2.24 -17.21
N LEU A 2 -12.43 -1.32 -16.38
CA LEU A 2 -11.18 -1.46 -15.64
C LEU A 2 -11.42 -2.22 -14.34
N SER A 3 -10.68 -3.29 -14.14
CA SER A 3 -10.57 -4.00 -12.87
C SER A 3 -9.34 -3.55 -12.09
N LEU A 4 -9.52 -3.26 -10.80
CA LEU A 4 -8.44 -2.84 -9.92
C LEU A 4 -8.07 -3.96 -8.95
N VAL A 5 -6.77 -4.19 -8.79
CA VAL A 5 -6.21 -5.14 -7.82
C VAL A 5 -5.24 -4.38 -6.92
N VAL A 6 -5.30 -4.64 -5.62
CA VAL A 6 -4.35 -4.10 -4.63
C VAL A 6 -3.89 -5.22 -3.70
N ASP A 7 -2.70 -5.11 -3.12
CA ASP A 7 -2.36 -5.95 -1.96
C ASP A 7 -2.98 -5.41 -0.67
N SER A 8 -3.04 -6.23 0.37
CA SER A 8 -3.70 -5.87 1.63
C SER A 8 -3.04 -4.72 2.39
N SER A 9 -1.80 -4.33 2.01
CA SER A 9 -1.17 -3.12 2.58
C SER A 9 -1.96 -1.84 2.30
N ALA A 10 -2.89 -1.84 1.33
CA ALA A 10 -3.82 -0.73 1.10
C ALA A 10 -4.67 -0.40 2.34
N ASN A 11 -4.75 -1.31 3.30
CA ASN A 11 -5.39 -1.12 4.59
C ASN A 11 -6.85 -0.64 4.47
N LEU A 12 -7.61 -1.30 3.60
CA LEU A 12 -8.99 -0.98 3.30
C LEU A 12 -9.96 -1.74 4.20
N THR A 13 -11.02 -1.08 4.61
CA THR A 13 -12.22 -1.79 5.10
C THR A 13 -12.96 -2.44 3.91
N ARG A 14 -13.81 -3.44 4.19
CA ARG A 14 -14.64 -4.06 3.15
C ARG A 14 -15.52 -3.04 2.40
N ALA A 15 -16.05 -2.07 3.12
CA ALA A 15 -16.85 -1.00 2.52
C ALA A 15 -16.02 -0.09 1.58
N GLU A 16 -14.79 0.25 1.98
CA GLU A 16 -13.88 1.03 1.13
C GLU A 16 -13.48 0.25 -0.13
N ALA A 17 -13.16 -1.04 0.02
CA ALA A 17 -12.82 -1.91 -1.11
C ALA A 17 -13.99 -2.07 -2.09
N ALA A 18 -15.20 -2.27 -1.58
CA ALA A 18 -16.41 -2.35 -2.40
C ALA A 18 -16.69 -1.03 -3.13
N ARG A 19 -16.60 0.12 -2.45
CA ARG A 19 -16.76 1.44 -3.06
C ARG A 19 -15.75 1.72 -4.16
N LEU A 20 -14.52 1.26 -3.99
CA LEU A 20 -13.46 1.39 -5.00
C LEU A 20 -13.55 0.31 -6.08
N GLY A 21 -14.33 -0.74 -5.88
CA GLY A 21 -14.41 -1.88 -6.79
C GLY A 21 -13.05 -2.58 -6.97
N VAL A 22 -12.29 -2.73 -5.86
CA VAL A 22 -10.98 -3.38 -5.90
C VAL A 22 -11.04 -4.82 -5.42
N THR A 23 -10.27 -5.69 -6.09
CA THR A 23 -9.93 -7.02 -5.59
C THR A 23 -8.68 -6.91 -4.73
N MET A 24 -8.77 -7.30 -3.47
CA MET A 24 -7.62 -7.29 -2.55
C MET A 24 -6.94 -8.66 -2.53
N VAL A 25 -5.61 -8.67 -2.68
CA VAL A 25 -4.78 -9.87 -2.57
C VAL A 25 -4.11 -9.87 -1.20
N PRO A 26 -4.33 -10.93 -0.38
CA PRO A 26 -3.87 -10.96 1.00
C PRO A 26 -2.34 -11.13 1.09
N MET A 27 -1.73 -10.36 1.97
CA MET A 27 -0.42 -10.62 2.56
C MET A 27 -0.60 -11.56 3.75
N THR A 28 0.48 -12.07 4.32
CA THR A 28 0.39 -13.01 5.43
C THR A 28 1.23 -12.57 6.63
N TYR A 29 0.83 -13.02 7.82
CA TYR A 29 1.52 -12.80 9.08
C TYR A 29 1.36 -14.04 9.98
N ARG A 30 2.13 -14.12 11.08
CA ARG A 30 1.99 -15.20 12.06
C ARG A 30 1.60 -14.68 13.43
N ILE A 31 0.71 -15.41 14.08
CA ILE A 31 0.42 -15.28 15.51
C ILE A 31 0.69 -16.64 16.15
N ASP A 32 1.54 -16.68 17.18
CA ASP A 32 1.94 -17.92 17.88
C ASP A 32 2.46 -19.02 16.92
N GLY A 33 3.10 -18.61 15.83
CA GLY A 33 3.60 -19.51 14.78
C GLY A 33 2.56 -19.94 13.74
N GLU A 34 1.26 -19.71 13.96
CA GLU A 34 0.22 -19.97 12.98
C GLU A 34 0.15 -18.90 11.89
N LEU A 35 0.00 -19.34 10.65
CA LEU A 35 -0.07 -18.47 9.48
C LEU A 35 -1.49 -17.94 9.27
N HIS A 36 -1.62 -16.63 9.17
CA HIS A 36 -2.87 -15.92 8.90
C HIS A 36 -2.76 -15.09 7.62
N GLU A 37 -3.87 -14.93 6.91
CA GLU A 37 -3.99 -13.98 5.81
C GLU A 37 -4.51 -12.64 6.34
N GLU A 38 -3.91 -11.54 5.89
CA GLU A 38 -4.42 -10.21 6.19
C GLU A 38 -5.66 -9.93 5.35
N THR A 39 -6.77 -9.74 6.01
CA THR A 39 -8.08 -9.43 5.42
C THR A 39 -8.39 -7.92 5.51
N PHE A 40 -9.64 -7.56 5.31
CA PHE A 40 -10.08 -6.17 5.44
C PHE A 40 -9.91 -5.65 6.87
N MET A 41 -9.66 -4.35 6.99
CA MET A 41 -9.58 -3.71 8.30
C MET A 41 -10.87 -3.89 9.09
N GLY A 42 -10.70 -4.26 10.36
CA GLY A 42 -11.79 -4.64 11.25
C GLY A 42 -12.17 -6.13 11.20
N GLU A 43 -11.55 -6.93 10.33
CA GLU A 43 -11.85 -8.37 10.16
C GLU A 43 -10.65 -9.29 10.46
N ASN A 44 -9.55 -8.75 10.97
CA ASN A 44 -8.30 -9.49 11.26
C ASN A 44 -8.24 -10.08 12.67
N GLY A 45 -9.38 -10.27 13.33
CA GLY A 45 -9.42 -10.74 14.71
C GLY A 45 -8.74 -9.77 15.69
N ASP A 46 -8.34 -10.28 16.84
CA ASP A 46 -7.68 -9.48 17.89
C ASP A 46 -6.16 -9.46 17.71
N PHE A 47 -5.70 -9.04 16.53
CA PHE A 47 -4.27 -8.89 16.27
C PHE A 47 -3.61 -7.80 17.14
N ALA A 48 -4.37 -6.81 17.58
CA ALA A 48 -3.85 -5.74 18.43
C ALA A 48 -3.38 -6.27 19.78
N GLN A 49 -4.11 -7.20 20.39
CA GLN A 49 -3.68 -7.89 21.59
C GLN A 49 -2.45 -8.77 21.33
N ALA A 50 -2.45 -9.54 20.24
CA ALA A 50 -1.30 -10.35 19.84
C ALA A 50 -0.04 -9.50 19.58
N LEU A 51 -0.21 -8.30 19.01
CA LEU A 51 0.87 -7.33 18.83
C LEU A 51 1.42 -6.81 20.16
N HIS A 52 0.54 -6.45 21.09
CA HIS A 52 0.91 -6.00 22.44
C HIS A 52 1.71 -7.08 23.19
N ASP A 53 1.25 -8.32 23.10
CA ASP A 53 1.84 -9.49 23.76
C ASP A 53 3.08 -10.04 23.03
N LYS A 54 3.52 -9.40 21.95
CA LYS A 54 4.64 -9.81 21.08
C LYS A 54 4.46 -11.21 20.45
N ARG A 55 3.24 -11.67 20.30
CA ARG A 55 2.88 -12.93 19.63
C ARG A 55 2.70 -12.77 18.12
N LEU A 56 2.44 -11.54 17.67
CA LEU A 56 2.37 -11.19 16.25
C LEU A 56 3.79 -11.07 15.69
N THR A 57 4.13 -11.99 14.82
CA THR A 57 5.48 -12.11 14.25
C THR A 57 5.41 -12.28 12.74
N GLU A 58 6.54 -12.24 12.08
CA GLU A 58 6.71 -12.50 10.65
C GLU A 58 5.63 -11.92 9.74
N ALA A 59 6.05 -11.14 8.77
CA ALA A 59 5.17 -10.59 7.75
C ALA A 59 5.74 -10.90 6.37
N HIS A 60 4.91 -11.43 5.50
CA HIS A 60 5.29 -11.79 4.16
C HIS A 60 4.39 -11.12 3.13
N GLY A 61 4.97 -10.70 2.00
CA GLY A 61 4.21 -10.21 0.87
C GLY A 61 3.32 -11.30 0.27
N ALA A 62 2.29 -10.89 -0.43
CA ALA A 62 1.38 -11.79 -1.12
C ALA A 62 2.11 -12.68 -2.14
N LYS A 63 1.70 -13.95 -2.19
CA LYS A 63 2.31 -14.96 -3.07
C LYS A 63 1.90 -14.76 -4.54
N PRO A 64 2.74 -15.17 -5.51
CA PRO A 64 2.38 -15.09 -6.94
C PRO A 64 1.07 -15.80 -7.28
N GLU A 65 0.80 -16.93 -6.63
CA GLU A 65 -0.40 -17.75 -6.89
C GLU A 65 -1.69 -17.01 -6.54
N ALA A 66 -1.67 -16.19 -5.46
CA ALA A 66 -2.81 -15.37 -5.06
C ALA A 66 -3.10 -14.27 -6.09
N PHE A 67 -2.06 -13.59 -6.61
CA PHE A 67 -2.20 -12.63 -7.70
C PHE A 67 -2.66 -13.31 -9.00
N GLN A 68 -2.11 -14.49 -9.33
CA GLN A 68 -2.49 -15.24 -10.52
C GLN A 68 -3.97 -15.60 -10.50
N GLN A 69 -4.48 -16.06 -9.36
CA GLN A 69 -5.90 -16.37 -9.19
C GLN A 69 -6.78 -15.12 -9.39
N ALA A 70 -6.39 -13.98 -8.81
CA ALA A 70 -7.11 -12.73 -8.97
C ALA A 70 -7.11 -12.27 -10.44
N PHE A 71 -5.95 -12.26 -11.09
CA PHE A 71 -5.83 -11.82 -12.48
C PHE A 71 -6.61 -12.73 -13.44
N SER A 72 -6.49 -14.05 -13.28
CA SER A 72 -7.20 -15.02 -14.15
C SER A 72 -8.71 -14.81 -14.13
N ARG A 73 -9.29 -14.64 -12.94
CA ARG A 73 -10.73 -14.37 -12.79
C ARG A 73 -11.15 -13.08 -13.49
N LEU A 74 -10.34 -12.02 -13.38
CA LEU A 74 -10.68 -10.71 -13.93
C LEU A 74 -10.53 -10.68 -15.46
N VAL A 75 -9.50 -11.30 -16.01
CA VAL A 75 -9.30 -11.34 -17.46
C VAL A 75 -10.33 -12.25 -18.15
N GLU A 76 -10.85 -13.27 -17.47
CA GLU A 76 -11.94 -14.12 -17.99
C GLU A 76 -13.25 -13.33 -18.19
N THR A 77 -13.44 -12.22 -17.47
CA THR A 77 -14.57 -11.31 -17.71
C THR A 77 -14.31 -10.30 -18.84
N GLY A 78 -13.17 -10.39 -19.53
CA GLY A 78 -12.78 -9.44 -20.58
C GLY A 78 -12.29 -8.09 -20.06
N SER A 79 -11.96 -7.98 -18.75
CA SER A 79 -11.56 -6.72 -18.14
C SER A 79 -10.05 -6.48 -18.28
N ASP A 80 -9.66 -5.25 -18.59
CA ASP A 80 -8.30 -4.77 -18.37
C ASP A 80 -8.03 -4.66 -16.87
N VAL A 81 -6.82 -4.98 -16.43
CA VAL A 81 -6.42 -5.03 -15.02
C VAL A 81 -5.29 -4.05 -14.72
N VAL A 82 -5.49 -3.17 -13.75
CA VAL A 82 -4.41 -2.41 -13.11
C VAL A 82 -4.22 -2.95 -11.68
N CYS A 83 -3.05 -3.49 -11.42
CA CYS A 83 -2.65 -3.96 -10.09
C CYS A 83 -1.70 -2.95 -9.46
N ILE A 84 -2.05 -2.39 -8.31
CA ILE A 84 -1.25 -1.43 -7.56
C ILE A 84 -0.75 -2.12 -6.30
N THR A 85 0.57 -2.25 -6.15
CA THR A 85 1.17 -2.93 -5.01
C THR A 85 1.94 -1.98 -4.12
N THR A 86 2.17 -2.41 -2.88
CA THR A 86 3.16 -1.76 -2.02
C THR A 86 4.54 -1.76 -2.68
N SER A 87 5.39 -0.80 -2.28
CA SER A 87 6.70 -0.60 -2.90
C SER A 87 7.53 -1.87 -3.00
N ALA A 88 8.13 -2.07 -4.17
CA ALA A 88 9.07 -3.15 -4.47
C ALA A 88 10.32 -3.14 -3.59
N LYS A 89 10.67 -2.00 -2.99
CA LYS A 89 11.82 -1.85 -2.10
C LYS A 89 11.56 -2.32 -0.67
N VAL A 90 10.28 -2.45 -0.28
CA VAL A 90 9.92 -2.85 1.09
C VAL A 90 9.11 -4.15 1.15
N SER A 91 8.59 -4.64 0.02
CA SER A 91 7.80 -5.86 -0.07
C SER A 91 8.07 -6.66 -1.33
N SER A 92 7.80 -7.97 -1.30
CA SER A 92 7.85 -8.84 -2.47
C SER A 92 6.60 -8.77 -3.35
N CYS A 93 5.52 -8.07 -2.92
CA CYS A 93 4.23 -8.03 -3.62
C CYS A 93 4.36 -7.63 -5.10
N TYR A 94 5.13 -6.59 -5.39
CA TYR A 94 5.36 -6.16 -6.77
C TYR A 94 5.94 -7.27 -7.65
N ARG A 95 7.02 -7.93 -7.18
CA ARG A 95 7.64 -9.04 -7.92
C ARG A 95 6.70 -10.23 -8.08
N SER A 96 5.94 -10.56 -7.04
CA SER A 96 4.92 -11.61 -7.07
C SER A 96 3.84 -11.30 -8.11
N ALA A 97 3.33 -10.07 -8.12
CA ALA A 97 2.32 -9.62 -9.07
C ALA A 97 2.85 -9.60 -10.52
N CYS A 98 4.08 -9.15 -10.75
CA CYS A 98 4.71 -9.19 -12.08
C CYS A 98 4.83 -10.62 -12.60
N LYS A 99 5.33 -11.55 -11.76
CA LYS A 99 5.41 -12.97 -12.13
C LYS A 99 4.04 -13.55 -12.49
N ALA A 100 3.03 -13.27 -11.69
CA ALA A 100 1.66 -13.69 -11.95
C ALA A 100 1.09 -13.11 -13.25
N ALA A 101 1.32 -11.83 -13.49
CA ALA A 101 0.88 -11.15 -14.72
C ALA A 101 1.49 -11.78 -15.97
N ASP A 102 2.80 -12.11 -15.94
CA ASP A 102 3.46 -12.76 -17.07
C ASP A 102 2.91 -14.16 -17.35
N GLN A 103 2.61 -14.93 -16.30
CA GLN A 103 1.98 -16.24 -16.42
C GLN A 103 0.57 -16.15 -17.04
N VAL A 104 -0.26 -15.24 -16.56
CA VAL A 104 -1.63 -15.04 -17.07
C VAL A 104 -1.61 -14.52 -18.50
N ARG A 105 -0.75 -13.55 -18.84
CA ARG A 105 -0.58 -13.06 -20.22
C ARG A 105 -0.17 -14.16 -21.19
N SER A 106 0.73 -15.06 -20.76
CA SER A 106 1.17 -16.19 -21.56
C SER A 106 0.03 -17.18 -21.79
N ALA A 107 -0.78 -17.47 -20.76
CA ALA A 107 -1.95 -18.33 -20.86
C ALA A 107 -3.01 -17.77 -21.82
N ILE A 108 -3.29 -16.44 -21.75
CA ILE A 108 -4.24 -15.77 -22.66
C ILE A 108 -3.77 -15.89 -24.11
N ARG A 109 -2.48 -15.59 -24.37
CA ARG A 109 -1.91 -15.67 -25.72
C ARG A 109 -1.96 -17.08 -26.29
N ASN A 110 -1.67 -18.09 -25.47
CA ASN A 110 -1.72 -19.49 -25.89
C ASN A 110 -3.15 -19.92 -26.25
N LYS A 111 -4.14 -19.53 -25.45
CA LYS A 111 -5.56 -19.81 -25.75
C LYS A 111 -5.98 -19.11 -27.04
N ALA A 112 -5.64 -17.84 -27.27
CA ALA A 112 -5.96 -17.12 -28.48
C ALA A 112 -5.26 -17.71 -29.72
N GLY A 113 -4.01 -18.15 -29.60
CA GLY A 113 -3.27 -18.83 -30.68
C GLY A 113 -3.81 -20.22 -31.03
N ALA A 114 -4.32 -20.96 -30.04
CA ALA A 114 -5.00 -22.25 -30.28
C ALA A 114 -6.31 -22.05 -31.03
N THR A 115 -7.14 -21.11 -30.62
CA THR A 115 -8.42 -20.79 -31.27
C THR A 115 -8.22 -20.30 -32.72
N SER A 116 -7.15 -19.54 -32.97
CA SER A 116 -6.80 -19.05 -34.34
C SER A 116 -6.29 -20.16 -35.25
N ARG A 117 -5.74 -21.24 -34.72
CA ARG A 117 -5.33 -22.41 -35.49
C ARG A 117 -6.49 -23.34 -35.87
N GLU A 118 -7.53 -23.36 -35.05
CA GLU A 118 -8.77 -24.12 -35.30
C GLU A 118 -9.71 -23.35 -36.24
N ALA A 119 -9.68 -22.02 -36.23
CA ALA A 119 -10.41 -21.17 -37.17
C ALA A 119 -9.56 -20.91 -38.41
N ASN A 120 -9.49 -21.90 -39.31
CA ASN A 120 -8.86 -21.74 -40.62
C ASN A 120 -9.59 -20.63 -41.41
N SER A 121 -8.86 -19.58 -41.79
CA SER A 121 -9.27 -18.48 -42.68
C SER A 121 -10.08 -17.33 -42.06
N ALA A 122 -9.46 -16.51 -41.29
CA ALA A 122 -9.71 -15.07 -41.33
C ALA A 122 -8.58 -14.32 -40.63
N ALA A 123 -7.72 -13.79 -41.46
CA ALA A 123 -6.90 -12.57 -41.26
C ALA A 123 -6.49 -12.15 -39.84
N ALA A 124 -5.22 -12.19 -39.59
CA ALA A 124 -4.38 -11.11 -39.02
C ALA A 124 -5.05 -9.93 -38.25
N ALA A 125 -6.05 -10.21 -37.43
CA ALA A 125 -6.62 -9.27 -36.49
C ALA A 125 -6.25 -9.66 -35.05
N GLY A 126 -4.99 -10.01 -34.83
CA GLY A 126 -4.67 -10.95 -33.76
C GLY A 126 -4.40 -10.32 -32.42
N ALA A 127 -4.13 -9.12 -32.14
CA ALA A 127 -3.79 -8.63 -30.80
C ALA A 127 -4.69 -7.51 -30.28
N ALA A 128 -5.55 -6.98 -31.10
CA ALA A 128 -6.50 -5.94 -30.72
C ALA A 128 -7.72 -6.59 -30.02
N GLY A 129 -7.72 -6.64 -28.70
CA GLY A 129 -8.87 -7.09 -27.93
C GLY A 129 -8.59 -8.01 -26.74
N LEU A 130 -7.36 -8.46 -26.53
CA LEU A 130 -7.03 -9.26 -25.35
C LEU A 130 -6.92 -8.38 -24.11
N PRO A 131 -7.45 -8.82 -22.95
CA PRO A 131 -7.33 -8.11 -21.70
C PRO A 131 -5.86 -7.78 -21.34
N ARG A 132 -5.60 -6.57 -20.96
CA ARG A 132 -4.29 -6.08 -20.55
C ARG A 132 -4.14 -6.17 -19.05
N ILE A 133 -2.95 -6.47 -18.58
CA ILE A 133 -2.62 -6.43 -17.14
C ILE A 133 -1.44 -5.48 -16.96
N LYS A 134 -1.59 -4.44 -16.17
CA LYS A 134 -0.47 -3.56 -15.76
C LYS A 134 -0.27 -3.71 -14.27
N VAL A 135 0.95 -4.03 -13.86
CA VAL A 135 1.38 -3.99 -12.46
C VAL A 135 2.12 -2.69 -12.24
N LEU A 136 1.71 -1.94 -11.23
CA LEU A 136 2.27 -0.66 -10.83
C LEU A 136 2.90 -0.79 -9.44
N ASP A 137 4.18 -0.45 -9.32
CA ASP A 137 4.83 -0.18 -8.05
C ASP A 137 4.34 1.18 -7.53
N SER A 138 3.64 1.20 -6.40
CA SER A 138 3.17 2.46 -5.82
C SER A 138 4.30 3.37 -5.32
N MET A 139 5.51 2.83 -5.15
CA MET A 139 6.61 3.49 -4.41
C MET A 139 6.20 3.95 -3.01
N SER A 140 5.17 3.35 -2.44
CA SER A 140 4.56 3.72 -1.17
C SER A 140 3.98 2.48 -0.48
N THR A 141 3.19 2.70 0.56
CA THR A 141 2.40 1.68 1.26
C THR A 141 1.13 2.30 1.85
N ILE A 142 0.25 1.50 2.45
CA ILE A 142 -0.98 1.97 3.11
C ILE A 142 -1.76 2.96 2.23
N CYS A 143 -1.84 4.19 2.68
CA CYS A 143 -2.63 5.25 2.05
C CYS A 143 -2.14 5.62 0.65
N GLY A 144 -0.87 5.37 0.32
CA GLY A 144 -0.36 5.59 -1.02
C GLY A 144 -0.96 4.62 -2.03
N VAL A 145 -1.09 3.34 -1.66
CA VAL A 145 -1.78 2.34 -2.50
C VAL A 145 -3.26 2.67 -2.64
N GLU A 146 -3.93 3.01 -1.53
CA GLU A 146 -5.34 3.43 -1.53
C GLU A 146 -5.58 4.68 -2.39
N SER A 147 -4.69 5.68 -2.30
CA SER A 147 -4.82 6.93 -3.05
C SER A 147 -4.72 6.70 -4.56
N LEU A 148 -3.77 5.89 -5.00
CA LEU A 148 -3.64 5.53 -6.41
C LEU A 148 -4.82 4.70 -6.91
N ALA A 149 -5.33 3.75 -6.12
CA ALA A 149 -6.54 3.00 -6.47
C ALA A 149 -7.77 3.92 -6.58
N SER A 150 -7.90 4.89 -5.68
CA SER A 150 -8.97 5.90 -5.73
C SER A 150 -8.85 6.79 -6.97
N LEU A 151 -7.64 7.20 -7.33
CA LEU A 151 -7.39 7.98 -8.55
C LEU A 151 -7.72 7.16 -9.80
N ALA A 152 -7.26 5.89 -9.87
CA ALA A 152 -7.58 4.99 -10.99
C ALA A 152 -9.09 4.85 -11.20
N ARG A 153 -9.86 4.65 -10.13
CA ARG A 153 -11.32 4.52 -10.21
C ARG A 153 -11.99 5.80 -10.70
N LYS A 154 -11.50 6.97 -10.31
CA LYS A 154 -12.05 8.26 -10.80
C LYS A 154 -11.75 8.48 -12.28
N LEU A 155 -10.56 8.16 -12.73
CA LEU A 155 -10.19 8.24 -14.13
C LEU A 155 -11.03 7.28 -15.00
N ASP A 156 -11.20 6.03 -14.55
CA ASP A 156 -12.07 5.06 -15.22
C ASP A 156 -13.51 5.56 -15.30
N ALA A 157 -14.05 6.11 -14.20
CA ALA A 157 -15.39 6.69 -14.16
C ALA A 157 -15.56 7.93 -15.07
N SER A 158 -14.48 8.67 -15.34
CA SER A 158 -14.48 9.78 -16.28
C SER A 158 -14.26 9.35 -17.74
N GLY A 159 -14.10 8.04 -18.01
CA GLY A 159 -13.91 7.51 -19.37
C GLY A 159 -12.48 7.59 -19.89
N ALA A 160 -11.48 7.80 -19.02
CA ALA A 160 -10.08 7.82 -19.44
C ALA A 160 -9.66 6.45 -20.01
N SER A 161 -8.77 6.47 -21.01
CA SER A 161 -8.24 5.24 -21.57
C SER A 161 -7.34 4.48 -20.57
N PHE A 162 -7.16 3.18 -20.79
CA PHE A 162 -6.26 2.39 -19.95
C PHE A 162 -4.84 2.98 -19.89
N ASP A 163 -4.32 3.43 -21.04
CA ASP A 163 -2.96 3.97 -21.12
C ASP A 163 -2.85 5.33 -20.42
N ASP A 164 -3.89 6.19 -20.53
CA ASP A 164 -3.95 7.46 -19.80
C ASP A 164 -4.04 7.24 -18.29
N ILE A 165 -4.83 6.25 -17.86
CA ILE A 165 -4.93 5.87 -16.44
C ILE A 165 -3.55 5.46 -15.94
N VAL A 166 -2.87 4.53 -16.63
CA VAL A 166 -1.55 4.05 -16.25
C VAL A 166 -0.55 5.22 -16.19
N ALA A 167 -0.46 6.05 -17.20
CA ALA A 167 0.45 7.19 -17.25
C ALA A 167 0.19 8.19 -16.11
N THR A 168 -1.10 8.48 -15.84
CA THR A 168 -1.49 9.38 -14.73
C THR A 168 -1.12 8.80 -13.38
N LEU A 169 -1.31 7.50 -13.15
CA LEU A 169 -0.93 6.85 -11.91
C LEU A 169 0.59 6.84 -11.72
N GLU A 170 1.36 6.61 -12.78
CA GLU A 170 2.82 6.65 -12.74
C GLU A 170 3.34 8.05 -12.37
N ALA A 171 2.74 9.10 -12.90
CA ALA A 171 3.07 10.48 -12.54
C ALA A 171 2.65 10.84 -11.10
N ALA A 172 1.45 10.43 -10.68
CA ALA A 172 0.89 10.76 -9.37
C ALA A 172 1.68 10.17 -8.18
N ARG A 173 2.55 9.19 -8.41
CA ARG A 173 3.45 8.65 -7.38
C ARG A 173 4.34 9.69 -6.74
N ALA A 174 4.74 10.73 -7.49
CA ALA A 174 5.60 11.80 -6.99
C ALA A 174 4.89 12.73 -5.98
N ASP A 175 3.55 12.82 -6.04
CA ASP A 175 2.75 13.74 -5.25
C ASP A 175 2.32 13.15 -3.89
N GLN A 176 2.71 11.92 -3.61
CA GLN A 176 2.38 11.24 -2.36
C GLN A 176 3.60 11.04 -1.47
N GLY A 177 3.37 10.96 -0.17
CA GLY A 177 4.44 10.66 0.76
C GLY A 177 3.91 10.15 2.10
N ILE A 178 4.84 9.57 2.85
CA ILE A 178 4.58 9.05 4.20
C ILE A 178 5.74 9.46 5.10
N GLY A 179 5.42 10.12 6.21
CA GLY A 179 6.30 10.28 7.35
C GLY A 179 5.84 9.38 8.48
N PHE A 180 6.75 8.71 9.19
CA PHE A 180 6.37 7.83 10.29
C PHE A 180 7.44 7.73 11.37
N SER A 181 7.04 7.22 12.51
CA SER A 181 7.94 6.89 13.62
C SER A 181 7.58 5.54 14.23
N VAL A 182 8.60 4.86 14.70
CA VAL A 182 8.49 3.54 15.33
C VAL A 182 9.11 3.56 16.72
N PRO A 183 8.60 2.77 17.66
CA PRO A 183 9.22 2.64 18.99
C PRO A 183 10.62 2.01 18.93
N SER A 184 10.84 1.12 17.95
CA SER A 184 12.12 0.45 17.72
C SER A 184 12.37 0.29 16.23
N THR A 185 13.59 0.57 15.80
CA THR A 185 14.03 0.35 14.42
C THR A 185 14.58 -1.05 14.18
N ALA A 186 14.60 -1.89 15.21
CA ALA A 186 15.25 -3.22 15.17
C ALA A 186 14.65 -4.09 14.06
N THR A 187 13.33 -4.20 13.96
CA THR A 187 12.66 -5.02 12.95
C THR A 187 12.90 -4.49 11.53
N LEU A 188 12.85 -3.17 11.33
CA LEU A 188 13.12 -2.55 10.02
C LEU A 188 14.56 -2.83 9.57
N ARG A 189 15.51 -2.82 10.50
CA ARG A 189 16.92 -3.14 10.22
C ARG A 189 17.12 -4.62 9.96
N HIS A 190 16.60 -5.47 10.83
CA HIS A 190 16.72 -6.93 10.71
C HIS A 190 16.15 -7.43 9.37
N THR A 191 15.06 -6.85 8.92
CA THR A 191 14.38 -7.20 7.66
C THR A 191 14.95 -6.48 6.43
N GLY A 192 16.04 -5.71 6.58
CA GLY A 192 16.66 -4.96 5.48
C GLY A 192 15.84 -3.81 4.91
N ARG A 193 14.72 -3.44 5.56
CA ARG A 193 13.85 -2.35 5.10
C ARG A 193 14.38 -0.96 5.42
N LEU A 194 15.40 -0.87 6.27
CA LEU A 194 16.05 0.38 6.65
C LEU A 194 17.57 0.21 6.52
N ALA A 195 18.13 0.79 5.46
CA ALA A 195 19.47 0.46 5.01
C ALA A 195 20.60 0.97 5.93
N LEU A 196 20.52 2.16 6.51
CA LEU A 196 21.62 2.76 7.29
C LEU A 196 21.08 3.68 8.39
N LEU A 197 21.00 3.15 9.62
CA LEU A 197 20.88 3.99 10.81
C LEU A 197 22.12 3.83 11.69
N PRO A 198 22.64 4.92 12.26
CA PRO A 198 23.60 4.80 13.35
C PRO A 198 23.00 3.92 14.47
N LEU A 199 23.82 3.05 15.06
CA LEU A 199 23.43 2.11 16.11
C LEU A 199 22.75 2.73 17.35
N SER A 200 22.74 4.05 17.46
CA SER A 200 22.28 4.82 18.62
C SER A 200 20.83 5.28 18.58
N VAL A 201 20.03 4.87 17.56
CA VAL A 201 18.64 5.30 17.45
C VAL A 201 17.71 4.23 18.01
N GLY A 202 17.60 4.18 19.33
CA GLY A 202 16.57 3.46 20.04
C GLY A 202 15.75 4.42 20.89
N THR A 203 14.53 4.07 21.23
CA THR A 203 13.61 4.84 22.10
C THR A 203 14.11 4.99 23.55
N PHE A 204 15.33 4.57 23.84
CA PHE A 204 16.01 4.88 25.10
C PHE A 204 16.12 6.40 25.23
N LEU A 205 15.63 6.95 26.32
CA LEU A 205 15.69 8.37 26.68
C LEU A 205 14.78 9.30 25.85
N ASN A 206 13.54 8.89 25.56
CA ASN A 206 12.55 9.78 24.93
C ASN A 206 12.99 10.30 23.54
N ARG A 207 13.75 9.49 22.79
CA ARG A 207 14.20 9.77 21.42
C ARG A 207 13.35 9.01 20.41
N TYR A 208 12.91 9.72 19.38
CA TYR A 208 12.03 9.18 18.33
C TYR A 208 12.68 9.35 16.97
N PRO A 209 12.83 8.27 16.17
CA PRO A 209 13.26 8.38 14.80
C PRO A 209 12.12 9.00 13.95
N VAL A 210 12.45 9.95 13.14
CA VAL A 210 11.59 10.47 12.07
C VAL A 210 12.03 9.79 10.78
N LEU A 211 11.15 8.96 10.25
CA LEU A 211 11.37 8.17 9.05
C LEU A 211 10.43 8.64 7.93
N SER A 212 10.80 8.39 6.70
CA SER A 212 9.96 8.68 5.53
C SER A 212 10.13 7.60 4.47
N VAL A 213 9.13 7.46 3.61
CA VAL A 213 9.27 6.68 2.38
C VAL A 213 9.56 7.65 1.25
N ARG A 214 10.74 7.50 0.61
CA ARG A 214 11.14 8.27 -0.57
C ARG A 214 11.58 7.31 -1.68
N ASP A 215 11.08 7.52 -2.87
CA ASP A 215 11.33 6.64 -4.01
C ASP A 215 11.10 5.16 -3.67
N GLY A 216 10.10 4.88 -2.85
CA GLY A 216 9.74 3.54 -2.39
C GLY A 216 10.60 2.96 -1.28
N ALA A 217 11.67 3.61 -0.85
CA ALA A 217 12.56 3.15 0.21
C ALA A 217 12.29 3.86 1.53
N VAL A 218 12.48 3.15 2.64
CA VAL A 218 12.47 3.76 3.98
C VAL A 218 13.79 4.47 4.21
N ILE A 219 13.72 5.76 4.54
CA ILE A 219 14.87 6.58 4.91
C ILE A 219 14.73 7.16 6.30
N HIS A 220 15.86 7.35 6.97
CA HIS A 220 15.93 8.13 8.20
C HIS A 220 16.10 9.60 7.85
N VAL A 221 15.20 10.43 8.32
CA VAL A 221 15.24 11.88 8.13
C VAL A 221 16.03 12.54 9.25
N LYS A 222 15.63 12.27 10.48
CA LYS A 222 16.28 12.78 11.70
C LYS A 222 15.84 11.98 12.94
N THR A 223 16.43 12.30 14.07
CA THR A 223 15.97 11.84 15.39
C THR A 223 15.61 13.04 16.23
N THR A 224 14.46 13.02 16.89
CA THR A 224 13.99 14.09 17.75
C THR A 224 13.79 13.63 19.19
N ARG A 225 13.61 14.55 20.12
CA ARG A 225 13.36 14.26 21.53
C ARG A 225 11.95 14.69 21.91
N GLY A 226 11.19 13.78 22.50
CA GLY A 226 9.83 14.02 22.97
C GLY A 226 8.76 13.90 21.87
N VAL A 227 7.59 13.48 22.31
CA VAL A 227 6.44 13.19 21.41
C VAL A 227 5.93 14.44 20.71
N GLN A 228 5.98 15.62 21.38
CA GLN A 228 5.53 16.88 20.79
C GLN A 228 6.42 17.31 19.61
N ASN A 229 7.75 17.17 19.76
CA ASN A 229 8.67 17.45 18.67
C ASN A 229 8.52 16.42 17.55
N LEU A 230 8.33 15.14 17.89
CA LEU A 230 8.02 14.11 16.88
C LEU A 230 6.81 14.51 16.02
N ALA A 231 5.71 14.92 16.66
CA ALA A 231 4.50 15.33 15.96
C ALA A 231 4.75 16.50 15.00
N ARG A 232 5.48 17.53 15.47
CA ARG A 232 5.86 18.68 14.62
C ARG A 232 6.71 18.25 13.43
N GLU A 233 7.74 17.43 13.66
CA GLU A 233 8.64 16.98 12.60
C GLU A 233 7.94 16.11 11.54
N LEU A 234 6.99 15.26 11.94
CA LEU A 234 6.18 14.50 10.99
C LEU A 234 5.27 15.41 10.15
N VAL A 235 4.71 16.44 10.78
CA VAL A 235 3.87 17.44 10.10
C VAL A 235 4.68 18.32 9.14
N GLU A 236 5.94 18.61 9.46
CA GLU A 236 6.85 19.36 8.57
C GLU A 236 7.26 18.59 7.31
N LEU A 237 7.14 17.26 7.29
CA LEU A 237 7.38 16.47 6.08
C LEU A 237 6.29 16.66 5.03
N VAL A 238 5.10 17.09 5.42
CA VAL A 238 3.97 17.31 4.52
C VAL A 238 4.18 18.61 3.74
N PRO A 239 4.18 18.57 2.40
CA PRO A 239 4.28 19.78 1.57
C PRO A 239 3.16 20.78 1.89
N THR A 240 3.49 22.06 1.98
CA THR A 240 2.54 23.13 2.35
C THR A 240 1.59 23.52 1.21
N ASP A 241 2.04 23.31 -0.01
CA ASP A 241 1.40 23.79 -1.23
C ASP A 241 0.30 22.86 -1.75
N ALA A 242 0.19 21.64 -1.26
CA ALA A 242 -0.85 20.74 -1.74
C ALA A 242 -1.18 19.45 -0.95
N PRO A 243 -1.32 19.37 0.35
CA PRO A 243 -1.90 18.16 0.89
C PRO A 243 -3.41 18.18 0.64
N ARG A 244 -3.86 17.39 -0.34
CA ARG A 244 -5.29 17.28 -0.65
C ARG A 244 -5.99 16.20 0.17
N SER A 245 -5.23 15.26 0.71
CA SER A 245 -5.71 14.25 1.65
C SER A 245 -4.65 13.96 2.70
N LEU A 246 -5.07 13.83 3.95
CA LEU A 246 -4.21 13.45 5.06
C LEU A 246 -4.78 12.23 5.75
N THR A 247 -3.94 11.24 5.98
CA THR A 247 -4.31 10.07 6.78
C THR A 247 -3.26 9.80 7.83
N LEU A 248 -3.71 9.78 9.07
CA LEU A 248 -2.93 9.35 10.22
C LEU A 248 -3.21 7.87 10.46
N THR A 249 -2.16 7.05 10.52
CA THR A 249 -2.29 5.64 10.88
C THR A 249 -1.55 5.37 12.17
N TYR A 250 -2.20 4.65 13.09
CA TYR A 250 -1.61 4.16 14.33
C TYR A 250 -1.58 2.64 14.34
N PHE A 251 -0.69 2.03 15.13
CA PHE A 251 -0.54 0.58 15.21
C PHE A 251 -0.70 0.12 16.66
N GLY A 252 -1.68 -0.76 16.89
CA GLY A 252 -2.14 -1.16 18.21
C GLY A 252 -3.05 -0.10 18.84
N THR A 253 -2.73 0.39 20.03
CA THR A 253 -3.54 1.39 20.71
C THR A 253 -3.20 2.83 20.30
N GLN A 254 -4.22 3.69 20.28
CA GLN A 254 -4.02 5.13 20.10
C GLN A 254 -3.29 5.73 21.31
N GLY A 255 -1.96 5.78 21.20
CA GLY A 255 -1.12 6.36 22.26
C GLY A 255 -0.94 7.87 22.13
N ARG A 256 -0.12 8.41 23.05
CA ARG A 256 0.20 9.85 23.12
C ARG A 256 0.76 10.41 21.80
N ALA A 257 1.56 9.63 21.07
CA ALA A 257 2.12 10.05 19.78
C ALA A 257 1.02 10.27 18.72
N CYS A 258 0.01 9.41 18.67
CA CYS A 258 -1.14 9.57 17.77
C CYS A 258 -1.94 10.83 18.11
N THR A 259 -2.23 11.06 19.39
CA THR A 259 -3.01 12.22 19.85
C THR A 259 -2.29 13.56 19.55
N GLU A 260 -0.99 13.65 19.85
CA GLU A 260 -0.21 14.85 19.57
C GLU A 260 -0.05 15.09 18.06
N LEU A 261 0.16 14.02 17.28
CA LEU A 261 0.25 14.13 15.82
C LEU A 261 -1.06 14.64 15.23
N LEU A 262 -2.21 14.10 15.66
CA LEU A 262 -3.52 14.53 15.20
C LEU A 262 -3.77 16.01 15.54
N ARG A 263 -3.38 16.46 16.75
CA ARG A 263 -3.47 17.85 17.15
C ARG A 263 -2.64 18.74 16.24
N CYS A 264 -1.35 18.44 16.06
CA CYS A 264 -0.45 19.24 15.20
C CYS A 264 -0.93 19.30 13.74
N VAL A 265 -1.45 18.18 13.20
CA VAL A 265 -2.00 18.15 11.84
C VAL A 265 -3.20 19.08 11.71
N ARG A 266 -4.14 19.04 12.66
CA ARG A 266 -5.33 19.90 12.66
C ARG A 266 -4.98 21.38 12.80
N ASP A 267 -3.97 21.70 13.60
CA ASP A 267 -3.51 23.08 13.82
C ASP A 267 -2.88 23.67 12.53
N LYS A 268 -2.04 22.87 11.83
CA LYS A 268 -1.33 23.34 10.62
C LYS A 268 -2.21 23.31 9.37
N PHE A 269 -3.01 22.25 9.19
CA PHE A 269 -3.80 22.02 7.98
C PHE A 269 -5.29 22.25 8.23
N ARG A 270 -5.65 23.48 8.62
CA ARG A 270 -7.04 23.85 8.86
C ARG A 270 -7.90 23.69 7.60
N GLY A 271 -9.07 23.07 7.74
CA GLY A 271 -9.99 22.83 6.62
C GLY A 271 -9.71 21.55 5.83
N ILE A 272 -8.60 20.84 6.08
CA ILE A 272 -8.35 19.54 5.47
C ILE A 272 -8.91 18.43 6.37
N LYS A 273 -9.73 17.55 5.80
CA LYS A 273 -10.25 16.38 6.51
C LYS A 273 -9.11 15.38 6.74
N VAL A 274 -8.76 15.15 8.01
CA VAL A 274 -7.80 14.14 8.42
C VAL A 274 -8.55 12.84 8.71
N ARG A 275 -8.18 11.77 8.00
CA ARG A 275 -8.65 10.41 8.34
C ARG A 275 -7.72 9.81 9.39
N VAL A 276 -8.29 9.09 10.34
CA VAL A 276 -7.53 8.33 11.34
C VAL A 276 -7.89 6.87 11.16
N LYS A 277 -6.87 6.03 10.93
CA LYS A 277 -7.03 4.59 10.69
C LYS A 277 -6.11 3.79 11.62
N GLU A 278 -6.53 2.59 11.94
CA GLU A 278 -5.64 1.58 12.49
C GLU A 278 -4.85 0.92 11.35
N GLY A 279 -3.58 0.58 11.58
CA GLY A 279 -2.77 -0.16 10.62
C GLY A 279 -2.97 -1.66 10.76
N GLY A 280 -2.99 -2.38 9.63
CA GLY A 280 -3.22 -3.82 9.59
C GLY A 280 -2.09 -4.65 10.20
N PRO A 281 -2.34 -5.95 10.47
CA PRO A 281 -1.43 -6.83 11.20
C PRO A 281 -0.07 -7.02 10.52
N VAL A 282 -0.01 -7.07 9.19
CA VAL A 282 1.27 -7.21 8.46
C VAL A 282 2.20 -6.05 8.73
N LEU A 283 1.72 -4.81 8.66
CA LEU A 283 2.54 -3.64 8.96
C LEU A 283 2.75 -3.47 10.47
N ALA A 284 1.77 -3.82 11.28
CA ALA A 284 1.88 -3.79 12.73
C ALA A 284 3.03 -4.68 13.23
N SER A 285 3.21 -5.88 12.66
CA SER A 285 4.32 -6.79 13.02
C SER A 285 5.70 -6.20 12.69
N ILE A 286 5.78 -5.35 11.65
CA ILE A 286 7.03 -4.74 11.21
C ILE A 286 7.34 -3.46 12.00
N LEU A 287 6.33 -2.63 12.24
CA LEU A 287 6.49 -1.29 12.83
C LEU A 287 6.40 -1.31 14.35
N GLY A 288 5.69 -2.28 14.91
CA GLY A 288 5.50 -2.44 16.35
C GLY A 288 4.37 -1.59 16.94
N PRO A 289 3.94 -1.95 18.17
CA PRO A 289 2.89 -1.23 18.88
C PRO A 289 3.33 0.20 19.24
N GLY A 290 2.46 1.17 19.00
CA GLY A 290 2.75 2.59 19.25
C GLY A 290 3.45 3.30 18.09
N ALA A 291 3.71 2.62 16.97
CA ALA A 291 4.11 3.29 15.74
C ALA A 291 2.98 4.18 15.22
N VAL A 292 3.36 5.30 14.60
CA VAL A 292 2.43 6.26 13.99
C VAL A 292 2.95 6.74 12.65
N SER A 293 2.04 6.99 11.72
CA SER A 293 2.38 7.56 10.42
C SER A 293 1.42 8.67 10.02
N LEU A 294 1.94 9.60 9.22
CA LEU A 294 1.17 10.63 8.53
C LEU A 294 1.45 10.49 7.03
N ALA A 295 0.42 10.16 6.29
CA ALA A 295 0.48 10.05 4.84
C ALA A 295 -0.28 11.21 4.20
N TRP A 296 0.24 11.65 3.06
CA TRP A 296 -0.40 12.64 2.19
C TRP A 296 -0.37 12.14 0.75
N GLY A 297 -1.31 12.62 -0.02
CA GLY A 297 -1.38 12.26 -1.43
C GLY A 297 -2.25 13.21 -2.22
N PRO A 298 -2.24 13.09 -3.55
CA PRO A 298 -3.15 13.84 -4.38
C PRO A 298 -4.57 13.46 -3.96
N SER A 299 -5.36 14.46 -3.58
CA SER A 299 -6.80 14.29 -3.63
C SER A 299 -7.15 14.18 -5.10
N ALA A 300 -7.81 13.13 -5.51
CA ALA A 300 -8.50 13.21 -6.75
C ALA A 300 -9.43 14.43 -6.63
N LYS A 301 -9.20 15.49 -7.41
CA LYS A 301 -10.18 16.55 -7.56
C LYS A 301 -11.51 15.89 -7.89
N ALA A 302 -12.54 16.23 -7.13
CA ALA A 302 -13.90 15.85 -7.46
C ALA A 302 -14.28 16.42 -8.82
#